data_631093e871ac417a62de7f1ca80ff4a1
#
_entry.id   631093e871ac417a62de7f1ca80ff4a1
#
_cell.length_a   1.000
_cell.length_b   1.000
_cell.length_c   1.000
_cell.angle_alpha   90.00
_cell.angle_beta   90.00
_cell.angle_gamma   90.00
#
_symmetry.space_group_name_H-M   'P 1'
#
loop_
_entity.id
_entity.type
_entity.pdbx_description
1 polymer ?
#
loop_
_entity_poly.entity_id
_entity_poly.type
_entity_poly.pdbx_seq_one_letter_code
_entity_poly.pdbx_strand_id
1 'polypeptide(L)'
;MQTRQTPAEGMLIAPSKLKPGQQKDRTMGQLRRGQRSRNHKQLRLCMPMQSQKAFGFNSEESHRIRAPGFGKQALTVIEGQTPGLMDASTTNRLHRPQCLPRQGTIAGHQIVPQARVHRRTARFSCQHGRTFRRALNKSGVIVIGGGIAGLTAAALLSREGLEVTLLEAHHQVGGCAGTFRRGPWTFDVGATQVAGLEPGGSHERLLRHFGLPLPEAEILDPGCVVDLGDGTEPIPLWHDPERWAAERQRQFPGSDRFWRLCDAIHSSNWAFAGKDPIVTPRSLWDLRQLIGALQLPTLASGLLAGLSMLDLLRLCGCADDSRLRRFLDLQLKLYSQEPADRTAALYGATVLNMAQAPLGLWHLQGSMQVLSDQLVEAIEGAGGTILRRHRATGLRPSSQGWDVDVQPQNSQPKTLQTDDVVSSLPPQCLPDLIADHLLPAHYRRRLNALPEPSGALVLYGAVRREALPDHCPGHLQRGADHPGSLFVSISREGDGRAPAGQATLIASLFTPTADWCSLEEQTYQRHKHERFEAIHTALSDWLKLQPQDWLHMEMATPRGFAGWTGRPRGMVGGLGQHPSRFGPFGLAGRTPLPRLWLCGDSIHPGEGTAGVSLSALNACRQLLANRGTDLQLSG
;
A
#
# COMPACT_ATOMS: atom_id res chain seq x y z
N MET A 1 40.19 -54.21 32.01
CA MET A 1 40.07 -55.46 31.23
C MET A 1 39.79 -54.97 29.81
N GLN A 2 40.79 -54.81 29.00
CA GLN A 2 41.35 -55.73 28.02
C GLN A 2 40.25 -56.25 27.09
N THR A 3 40.28 -56.13 25.77
CA THR A 3 41.34 -56.14 24.72
C THR A 3 40.67 -55.75 23.43
N ARG A 4 41.17 -54.82 22.64
CA ARG A 4 42.03 -54.96 21.41
C ARG A 4 41.59 -56.09 20.45
N GLN A 5 41.21 -55.74 19.20
CA GLN A 5 42.11 -55.84 18.02
C GLN A 5 41.39 -55.50 16.73
N THR A 6 42.01 -54.61 15.94
CA THR A 6 42.01 -54.52 14.47
C THR A 6 42.97 -55.60 13.94
N PRO A 7 43.28 -55.81 12.58
CA PRO A 7 43.04 -54.97 11.36
C PRO A 7 42.85 -55.84 10.08
N ALA A 8 42.88 -55.17 8.92
CA ALA A 8 43.57 -55.46 7.65
C ALA A 8 42.67 -55.17 6.42
N GLU A 9 43.04 -54.21 5.61
CA GLU A 9 43.82 -54.24 4.36
C GLU A 9 42.97 -54.76 3.19
N GLY A 10 42.83 -54.15 2.07
CA GLY A 10 43.60 -53.36 1.15
C GLY A 10 42.81 -53.35 -0.14
N MET A 11 42.88 -52.53 -1.08
CA MET A 11 43.98 -52.29 -2.02
C MET A 11 43.54 -51.21 -3.03
N LEU A 12 44.38 -50.28 -3.23
CA LEU A 12 44.58 -49.31 -4.29
C LEU A 12 44.30 -49.80 -5.72
N ILE A 13 43.77 -48.90 -6.61
CA ILE A 13 44.38 -48.58 -7.92
C ILE A 13 43.82 -47.21 -8.42
N ALA A 14 44.70 -46.24 -8.60
CA ALA A 14 44.69 -45.14 -9.56
C ALA A 14 45.97 -45.33 -10.42
N PRO A 15 46.24 -44.51 -11.46
CA PRO A 15 45.55 -43.51 -12.24
C PRO A 15 45.77 -43.64 -13.77
N SER A 16 45.17 -42.83 -14.61
CA SER A 16 45.85 -42.38 -15.84
C SER A 16 45.31 -41.04 -16.37
N LYS A 17 46.24 -40.11 -16.46
CA LYS A 17 46.19 -38.83 -17.19
C LYS A 17 46.27 -39.09 -18.69
N LEU A 18 45.66 -38.24 -19.51
CA LEU A 18 46.19 -37.78 -20.80
C LEU A 18 45.49 -36.50 -21.28
N LYS A 19 46.24 -35.43 -21.43
CA LYS A 19 46.14 -34.31 -22.38
C LYS A 19 47.34 -34.49 -23.34
N PRO A 20 47.51 -33.74 -24.46
CA PRO A 20 46.71 -32.77 -25.21
C PRO A 20 46.84 -32.97 -26.75
N GLY A 21 46.15 -32.11 -27.54
CA GLY A 21 46.43 -32.03 -28.98
C GLY A 21 45.71 -30.86 -29.65
N GLN A 22 46.46 -29.82 -29.95
CA GLN A 22 46.13 -28.68 -30.82
C GLN A 22 46.14 -29.10 -32.29
N GLN A 23 45.33 -28.38 -33.11
CA GLN A 23 45.65 -27.84 -34.46
C GLN A 23 44.40 -27.17 -35.01
N LYS A 24 44.37 -25.86 -35.23
CA LYS A 24 44.82 -24.98 -36.32
C LYS A 24 44.42 -25.49 -37.70
N ASP A 25 43.57 -24.74 -38.42
CA ASP A 25 43.80 -23.89 -39.59
C ASP A 25 42.45 -23.37 -40.14
N ARG A 26 42.33 -22.07 -40.27
CA ARG A 26 42.49 -21.16 -41.43
C ARG A 26 41.77 -21.56 -42.71
N THR A 27 40.81 -20.68 -43.13
CA THR A 27 40.86 -19.82 -44.34
C THR A 27 39.54 -19.12 -44.52
N MET A 28 39.52 -17.82 -44.48
CA MET A 28 39.51 -16.83 -45.56
C MET A 28 38.49 -17.03 -46.67
N GLY A 29 37.63 -16.02 -46.83
CA GLY A 29 36.79 -15.84 -47.99
C GLY A 29 35.98 -14.50 -47.91
N GLN A 30 36.63 -13.44 -48.33
CA GLN A 30 36.04 -12.12 -48.59
C GLN A 30 35.07 -12.14 -49.81
N LEU A 31 34.15 -11.20 -49.81
CA LEU A 31 33.70 -10.30 -50.92
C LEU A 31 32.19 -10.44 -51.21
N ARG A 32 31.45 -9.41 -51.11
CA ARG A 32 31.21 -8.26 -51.93
C ARG A 32 29.86 -7.58 -51.58
N ARG A 33 29.93 -6.29 -51.59
CA ARG A 33 28.90 -5.26 -51.69
C ARG A 33 27.81 -5.54 -52.73
N GLY A 34 26.59 -5.15 -52.44
CA GLY A 34 25.52 -4.96 -53.41
C GLY A 34 24.36 -4.14 -52.82
N GLN A 35 24.24 -2.93 -53.31
CA GLN A 35 23.26 -1.92 -52.99
C GLN A 35 21.84 -2.22 -53.48
N ARG A 36 20.90 -1.43 -52.88
CA ARG A 36 19.56 -1.00 -53.37
C ARG A 36 18.43 -1.91 -53.00
N SER A 37 17.40 -1.44 -52.43
CA SER A 37 16.62 -0.21 -52.31
C SER A 37 15.13 -0.57 -52.31
N ARG A 38 14.38 0.15 -51.51
CA ARG A 38 12.99 0.51 -51.67
C ARG A 38 11.88 -0.35 -51.08
N ASN A 39 11.23 0.30 -50.14
CA ASN A 39 9.77 0.42 -49.99
C ASN A 39 9.00 -0.82 -49.46
N HIS A 40 8.70 -0.79 -48.16
CA HIS A 40 7.36 -1.16 -47.77
C HIS A 40 6.73 -0.06 -46.88
N LYS A 41 5.65 0.47 -47.42
CA LYS A 41 4.74 1.44 -46.85
C LYS A 41 4.18 0.90 -45.53
N GLN A 42 4.35 1.66 -44.48
CA GLN A 42 3.52 1.56 -43.29
C GLN A 42 2.09 1.96 -43.62
N LEU A 43 1.18 1.03 -43.60
CA LEU A 43 -0.27 1.30 -43.53
C LEU A 43 -0.57 1.61 -42.07
N ARG A 44 -0.65 2.89 -41.75
CA ARG A 44 -1.38 3.35 -40.57
C ARG A 44 -2.86 3.24 -40.87
N LEU A 45 -3.52 2.26 -40.28
CA LEU A 45 -4.97 2.24 -40.16
C LEU A 45 -5.35 3.16 -38.97
N CYS A 46 -5.76 4.37 -39.32
CA CYS A 46 -6.57 5.20 -38.43
C CYS A 46 -7.95 4.53 -38.29
N MET A 47 -8.26 4.00 -37.14
CA MET A 47 -9.64 3.77 -36.75
C MET A 47 -10.12 4.92 -35.86
N PRO A 48 -11.34 5.44 -36.10
CA PRO A 48 -11.88 6.54 -35.31
C PRO A 48 -12.25 6.05 -33.90
N MET A 49 -11.89 6.85 -32.90
CA MET A 49 -12.36 6.72 -31.52
C MET A 49 -13.90 6.78 -31.50
N GLN A 50 -14.55 5.66 -31.40
CA GLN A 50 -15.93 5.61 -30.93
C GLN A 50 -15.94 5.51 -29.40
N SER A 51 -16.66 6.45 -28.83
CA SER A 51 -17.02 6.65 -27.43
C SER A 51 -16.92 5.38 -26.57
N GLN A 52 -15.95 5.36 -25.66
CA GLN A 52 -16.00 4.53 -24.47
C GLN A 52 -17.17 5.02 -23.60
N LYS A 53 -18.28 4.30 -23.64
CA LYS A 53 -19.30 4.37 -22.61
C LYS A 53 -18.61 3.97 -21.31
N ALA A 54 -18.53 4.91 -20.38
CA ALA A 54 -18.13 4.68 -19.01
C ALA A 54 -18.96 3.52 -18.45
N PHE A 55 -18.30 2.42 -18.11
CA PHE A 55 -18.90 1.38 -17.28
C PHE A 55 -19.06 1.96 -15.87
N GLY A 56 -20.25 2.47 -15.60
CA GLY A 56 -20.70 2.70 -14.24
C GLY A 56 -20.82 1.33 -13.58
N PHE A 57 -20.17 1.16 -12.45
CA PHE A 57 -20.50 0.08 -11.53
C PHE A 57 -21.94 0.30 -11.09
N ASN A 58 -22.87 -0.39 -11.73
CA ASN A 58 -24.23 -0.54 -11.20
C ASN A 58 -24.10 -1.42 -9.96
N SER A 59 -24.55 -0.90 -8.84
CA SER A 59 -24.61 -1.57 -7.54
C SER A 59 -25.57 -2.77 -7.50
N GLU A 60 -26.04 -3.26 -8.62
CA GLU A 60 -27.05 -4.31 -8.71
C GLU A 60 -26.61 -5.62 -9.38
N GLU A 61 -25.39 -5.75 -9.89
CA GLU A 61 -24.89 -7.03 -10.41
C GLU A 61 -24.05 -7.80 -9.39
N SER A 62 -24.65 -8.12 -8.25
CA SER A 62 -24.19 -9.23 -7.44
C SER A 62 -24.78 -10.52 -7.98
N HIS A 63 -24.08 -11.20 -8.89
CA HIS A 63 -24.41 -12.56 -9.25
C HIS A 63 -24.28 -13.46 -8.02
N ARG A 64 -25.42 -13.82 -7.43
CA ARG A 64 -25.51 -14.92 -6.50
C ARG A 64 -25.13 -16.20 -7.25
N ILE A 65 -23.92 -16.67 -7.04
CA ILE A 65 -23.49 -17.99 -7.47
C ILE A 65 -24.25 -19.00 -6.61
N ARG A 66 -25.22 -19.67 -7.17
CA ARG A 66 -25.87 -20.82 -6.55
C ARG A 66 -24.92 -22.01 -6.71
N ALA A 67 -24.57 -22.63 -5.60
CA ALA A 67 -23.92 -23.92 -5.59
C ALA A 67 -24.82 -24.96 -6.29
N PRO A 68 -24.27 -25.85 -7.11
CA PRO A 68 -25.03 -26.92 -7.71
C PRO A 68 -25.26 -28.04 -6.68
N GLY A 69 -26.52 -28.29 -6.37
CA GLY A 69 -26.99 -29.54 -5.81
C GLY A 69 -27.44 -29.54 -4.37
N PHE A 70 -28.61 -28.98 -4.09
CA PHE A 70 -29.51 -29.50 -3.04
C PHE A 70 -30.97 -29.24 -3.41
N GLY A 71 -31.81 -30.22 -3.12
CA GLY A 71 -33.16 -30.42 -3.58
C GLY A 71 -34.14 -29.28 -3.26
N LYS A 72 -35.12 -29.18 -4.15
CA LYS A 72 -36.25 -28.26 -4.11
C LYS A 72 -37.01 -28.37 -2.79
N GLN A 73 -36.99 -27.28 -1.98
CA GLN A 73 -38.11 -26.95 -1.12
C GLN A 73 -38.51 -25.51 -1.40
N ALA A 74 -39.77 -25.32 -1.68
CA ALA A 74 -40.38 -24.08 -2.11
C ALA A 74 -40.43 -23.07 -0.95
N LEU A 75 -39.89 -21.88 -1.18
CA LEU A 75 -40.16 -20.70 -0.36
C LEU A 75 -41.10 -19.80 -1.13
N THR A 76 -42.30 -19.65 -0.59
CA THR A 76 -43.40 -18.80 -1.04
C THR A 76 -42.96 -17.33 -0.93
N VAL A 77 -42.92 -16.63 -2.04
CA VAL A 77 -42.72 -15.19 -2.11
C VAL A 77 -44.07 -14.53 -1.87
N ILE A 78 -44.15 -13.66 -0.87
CA ILE A 78 -45.30 -12.76 -0.70
C ILE A 78 -44.94 -11.47 -1.44
N GLU A 79 -45.67 -11.23 -2.52
CA GLU A 79 -45.69 -9.95 -3.23
C GLU A 79 -46.42 -8.91 -2.38
N GLY A 80 -45.74 -7.80 -2.07
CA GLY A 80 -46.34 -6.59 -1.48
C GLY A 80 -46.33 -5.45 -2.49
N GLN A 81 -47.51 -5.01 -2.81
CA GLN A 81 -47.88 -3.99 -3.79
C GLN A 81 -47.30 -2.61 -3.47
N THR A 82 -46.88 -1.90 -4.51
CA THR A 82 -46.66 -0.43 -4.55
C THR A 82 -47.97 0.31 -4.62
N PRO A 83 -48.11 1.49 -3.99
CA PRO A 83 -49.08 2.50 -4.43
C PRO A 83 -48.35 3.73 -5.03
N GLY A 84 -49.06 4.26 -6.04
CA GLY A 84 -48.60 5.27 -6.95
C GLY A 84 -48.59 6.69 -6.42
N LEU A 85 -48.04 7.54 -7.29
CA LEU A 85 -48.01 9.00 -7.23
C LEU A 85 -49.42 9.62 -7.12
N MET A 86 -49.55 10.65 -6.29
CA MET A 86 -50.42 11.78 -6.56
C MET A 86 -49.82 13.09 -6.01
N ASP A 87 -49.83 14.06 -6.92
CA ASP A 87 -49.53 15.46 -6.76
C ASP A 87 -50.68 16.16 -6.02
N ALA A 88 -50.41 17.12 -5.14
CA ALA A 88 -51.19 18.34 -5.00
C ALA A 88 -50.67 19.27 -3.90
N SER A 89 -50.35 20.46 -4.33
CA SER A 89 -50.22 21.71 -3.57
C SER A 89 -51.39 22.01 -2.66
N THR A 90 -51.20 22.51 -1.44
CA THR A 90 -51.83 23.71 -0.92
C THR A 90 -51.32 24.11 0.49
N THR A 91 -51.08 25.36 0.61
CA THR A 91 -50.87 26.22 1.80
C THR A 91 -51.81 25.98 2.98
N ASN A 92 -51.36 26.02 4.24
CA ASN A 92 -51.79 27.01 5.22
C ASN A 92 -51.11 26.92 6.60
N ARG A 93 -50.88 28.09 7.12
CA ARG A 93 -50.48 28.69 8.38
C ARG A 93 -50.99 28.08 9.70
N LEU A 94 -50.12 28.30 10.73
CA LEU A 94 -50.42 28.71 12.12
C LEU A 94 -50.96 27.66 13.11
N HIS A 95 -50.19 27.34 14.18
CA HIS A 95 -50.44 27.80 15.56
C HIS A 95 -49.43 27.21 16.55
N ARG A 96 -48.85 28.10 17.35
CA ARG A 96 -48.24 27.79 18.66
C ARG A 96 -49.39 27.64 19.69
N PRO A 97 -49.17 26.90 20.77
CA PRO A 97 -49.56 27.43 22.07
C PRO A 97 -48.42 27.42 23.12
N GLN A 98 -48.62 28.40 23.98
CA GLN A 98 -47.81 28.84 25.09
C GLN A 98 -47.92 27.95 26.34
N CYS A 99 -46.94 28.20 27.21
CA CYS A 99 -46.75 27.80 28.60
C CYS A 99 -47.95 27.92 29.56
N LEU A 100 -47.96 27.14 30.64
CA LEU A 100 -47.85 27.61 32.03
C LEU A 100 -47.91 26.43 33.06
N PRO A 101 -47.56 26.64 34.33
CA PRO A 101 -46.86 25.66 35.18
C PRO A 101 -47.72 25.09 36.31
N ARG A 102 -47.26 24.02 37.00
CA ARG A 102 -47.69 23.76 38.39
C ARG A 102 -46.59 23.11 39.23
N GLN A 103 -46.47 23.69 40.38
CA GLN A 103 -45.63 23.42 41.54
C GLN A 103 -45.94 22.07 42.22
N GLY A 104 -44.93 21.51 42.87
CA GLY A 104 -45.09 20.44 43.86
C GLY A 104 -43.74 20.02 44.45
N THR A 105 -43.59 20.33 45.70
CA THR A 105 -42.44 20.40 46.60
C THR A 105 -41.91 19.05 47.15
N ILE A 106 -40.60 19.07 47.61
CA ILE A 106 -39.92 18.36 48.74
C ILE A 106 -39.34 16.95 48.42
N ALA A 107 -38.07 16.70 48.53
CA ALA A 107 -37.03 16.77 49.55
C ALA A 107 -35.73 16.10 49.08
N GLY A 108 -34.65 16.76 49.31
CA GLY A 108 -33.38 16.35 49.89
C GLY A 108 -32.53 15.23 49.26
N HIS A 109 -31.41 15.56 48.64
CA HIS A 109 -30.06 15.12 49.09
C HIS A 109 -28.96 15.69 48.16
N GLN A 110 -28.04 16.30 48.84
CA GLN A 110 -26.62 16.59 48.57
C GLN A 110 -26.14 16.96 47.14
N ILE A 111 -25.71 18.20 47.07
CA ILE A 111 -25.08 18.92 45.96
C ILE A 111 -23.57 18.61 45.99
N VAL A 112 -23.05 18.16 44.86
CA VAL A 112 -21.62 18.26 44.53
C VAL A 112 -21.50 19.25 43.38
N PRO A 113 -20.62 20.25 43.43
CA PRO A 113 -20.64 21.38 42.52
C PRO A 113 -20.07 21.05 41.15
N GLN A 114 -20.84 21.31 40.09
CA GLN A 114 -20.37 21.35 38.71
C GLN A 114 -19.47 22.57 38.51
N ALA A 115 -18.26 22.31 38.04
CA ALA A 115 -17.33 23.36 37.61
C ALA A 115 -17.84 24.03 36.32
N ARG A 116 -18.04 25.34 36.39
CA ARG A 116 -18.32 26.21 35.24
C ARG A 116 -17.08 26.24 34.31
N VAL A 117 -17.23 25.74 33.10
CA VAL A 117 -16.27 25.96 32.01
C VAL A 117 -16.42 27.39 31.53
N HIS A 118 -15.52 28.26 31.95
CA HIS A 118 -15.32 29.60 31.37
C HIS A 118 -14.61 29.44 30.02
N ARG A 119 -15.28 29.77 28.94
CA ARG A 119 -14.66 30.08 27.65
C ARG A 119 -13.79 31.31 27.83
N ARG A 120 -12.50 31.11 27.99
CA ARG A 120 -11.48 32.18 27.83
C ARG A 120 -11.03 32.14 26.37
N THR A 121 -11.47 33.12 25.61
CA THR A 121 -10.83 33.53 24.35
C THR A 121 -9.45 34.06 24.69
N ALA A 122 -8.42 33.22 24.51
CA ALA A 122 -7.03 33.67 24.60
C ALA A 122 -6.68 34.41 23.31
N ARG A 123 -6.64 35.73 23.35
CA ARG A 123 -5.95 36.54 22.34
C ARG A 123 -4.45 36.34 22.56
N PHE A 124 -3.81 35.54 21.71
CA PHE A 124 -2.36 35.55 21.62
C PHE A 124 -1.93 36.81 20.87
N SER A 125 -1.35 37.76 21.62
CA SER A 125 -0.63 38.89 21.10
C SER A 125 0.76 38.41 20.67
N CYS A 126 0.97 38.30 19.38
CA CYS A 126 2.28 38.02 18.79
C CYS A 126 2.97 39.37 18.55
N GLN A 127 3.86 39.77 19.48
CA GLN A 127 4.83 40.84 19.25
C GLN A 127 6.16 40.19 18.93
N HIS A 128 6.50 40.09 17.65
CA HIS A 128 7.86 40.29 17.12
C HIS A 128 7.68 40.59 15.63
N GLY A 129 7.74 41.88 15.31
CA GLY A 129 7.64 42.37 13.95
C GLY A 129 8.91 42.09 13.14
N ARG A 130 8.72 41.51 11.98
CA ARG A 130 9.42 41.86 10.74
C ARG A 130 8.44 41.72 9.61
N THR A 131 7.80 42.84 9.28
CA THR A 131 6.99 43.04 8.08
C THR A 131 7.86 42.89 6.84
N PHE A 132 7.79 41.73 6.20
CA PHE A 132 7.91 41.62 4.76
C PHE A 132 6.57 41.12 4.25
N ARG A 133 5.60 42.03 4.11
CA ARG A 133 4.43 41.79 3.25
C ARG A 133 4.91 41.88 1.79
N ARG A 134 5.49 40.81 1.28
CA ARG A 134 5.37 40.50 -0.14
C ARG A 134 3.93 40.07 -0.31
N ALA A 135 3.14 40.74 -1.13
CA ALA A 135 1.87 40.24 -1.60
C ALA A 135 2.16 38.92 -2.31
N LEU A 136 2.03 37.81 -1.57
CA LEU A 136 2.10 36.47 -2.11
C LEU A 136 0.80 36.33 -2.93
N ASN A 137 0.89 36.41 -4.26
CA ASN A 137 -0.02 35.64 -5.09
C ASN A 137 -0.01 34.25 -4.50
N LYS A 138 -1.15 33.79 -3.99
CA LYS A 138 -1.27 32.44 -3.41
C LYS A 138 -0.80 31.46 -4.45
N SER A 139 0.33 30.86 -4.23
CA SER A 139 1.00 29.98 -5.16
C SER A 139 0.34 28.61 -5.04
N GLY A 140 -0.33 28.16 -6.12
CA GLY A 140 -1.14 26.97 -6.13
C GLY A 140 -0.32 25.69 -6.24
N VAL A 141 -0.80 24.62 -5.59
CA VAL A 141 -0.27 23.26 -5.77
C VAL A 141 -1.42 22.32 -6.10
N ILE A 142 -1.27 21.56 -7.18
CA ILE A 142 -2.18 20.45 -7.49
C ILE A 142 -1.52 19.15 -7.06
N VAL A 143 -2.23 18.38 -6.20
CA VAL A 143 -1.87 17.03 -5.83
C VAL A 143 -2.73 16.04 -6.61
N ILE A 144 -2.12 15.08 -7.30
CA ILE A 144 -2.81 14.09 -8.13
C ILE A 144 -2.81 12.73 -7.45
N GLY A 145 -4.01 12.22 -7.17
CA GLY A 145 -4.27 10.95 -6.47
C GLY A 145 -4.56 11.13 -5.00
N GLY A 146 -5.70 10.61 -4.55
CA GLY A 146 -6.21 10.68 -3.17
C GLY A 146 -5.93 9.42 -2.34
N GLY A 147 -4.86 8.68 -2.64
CA GLY A 147 -4.32 7.66 -1.73
C GLY A 147 -3.58 8.29 -0.54
N ILE A 148 -3.14 7.49 0.43
CA ILE A 148 -2.45 7.97 1.65
C ILE A 148 -1.31 8.94 1.34
N ALA A 149 -0.47 8.66 0.33
CA ALA A 149 0.62 9.56 -0.06
C ALA A 149 0.13 10.94 -0.52
N GLY A 150 -0.85 10.98 -1.41
CA GLY A 150 -1.40 12.24 -1.91
C GLY A 150 -2.14 13.03 -0.84
N LEU A 151 -2.92 12.34 0.01
CA LEU A 151 -3.58 12.95 1.16
C LEU A 151 -2.56 13.54 2.14
N THR A 152 -1.49 12.80 2.48
CA THR A 152 -0.41 13.30 3.34
C THR A 152 0.28 14.52 2.72
N ALA A 153 0.59 14.50 1.42
CA ALA A 153 1.20 15.64 0.74
C ALA A 153 0.27 16.86 0.74
N ALA A 154 -1.00 16.66 0.45
CA ALA A 154 -1.99 17.75 0.46
C ALA A 154 -2.16 18.34 1.87
N ALA A 155 -2.23 17.51 2.91
CA ALA A 155 -2.35 17.97 4.29
C ALA A 155 -1.13 18.81 4.73
N LEU A 156 0.09 18.33 4.45
CA LEU A 156 1.32 19.05 4.76
C LEU A 156 1.37 20.40 4.06
N LEU A 157 1.14 20.43 2.76
CA LEU A 157 1.24 21.66 1.98
C LEU A 157 0.12 22.67 2.32
N SER A 158 -1.09 22.20 2.61
CA SER A 158 -2.18 23.07 3.07
C SER A 158 -1.85 23.70 4.42
N ARG A 159 -1.27 22.93 5.35
CA ARG A 159 -0.85 23.43 6.66
C ARG A 159 0.26 24.50 6.57
N GLU A 160 1.14 24.38 5.57
CA GLU A 160 2.15 25.41 5.26
C GLU A 160 1.57 26.66 4.56
N GLY A 161 0.25 26.73 4.41
CA GLY A 161 -0.47 27.89 3.90
C GLY A 161 -0.49 28.02 2.37
N LEU A 162 -0.15 26.97 1.65
CA LEU A 162 -0.29 26.93 0.19
C LEU A 162 -1.75 26.72 -0.21
N GLU A 163 -2.12 27.20 -1.41
CA GLU A 163 -3.42 26.88 -2.01
C GLU A 163 -3.36 25.50 -2.65
N VAL A 164 -3.90 24.49 -1.97
CA VAL A 164 -3.81 23.09 -2.40
C VAL A 164 -5.13 22.61 -2.95
N THR A 165 -5.08 22.01 -4.15
CA THR A 165 -6.19 21.25 -4.74
C THR A 165 -5.76 19.80 -4.96
N LEU A 166 -6.39 18.86 -4.27
CA LEU A 166 -6.20 17.44 -4.49
C LEU A 166 -7.22 16.91 -5.50
N LEU A 167 -6.76 16.20 -6.53
CA LEU A 167 -7.57 15.55 -7.55
C LEU A 167 -7.64 14.05 -7.30
N GLU A 168 -8.85 13.51 -7.11
CA GLU A 168 -9.11 12.08 -6.97
C GLU A 168 -10.11 11.61 -8.04
N ALA A 169 -9.73 10.57 -8.77
CA ALA A 169 -10.55 10.03 -9.86
C ALA A 169 -11.78 9.26 -9.35
N HIS A 170 -11.67 8.63 -8.19
CA HIS A 170 -12.74 7.86 -7.56
C HIS A 170 -13.68 8.77 -6.75
N HIS A 171 -14.84 8.24 -6.36
CA HIS A 171 -15.78 8.98 -5.50
C HIS A 171 -15.31 9.03 -4.03
N GLN A 172 -14.37 8.18 -3.65
CA GLN A 172 -13.82 8.04 -2.31
C GLN A 172 -12.30 8.13 -2.36
N VAL A 173 -11.70 8.72 -1.34
CA VAL A 173 -10.25 8.75 -1.12
C VAL A 173 -9.79 7.51 -0.36
N GLY A 174 -8.48 7.27 -0.30
CA GLY A 174 -7.84 6.15 0.40
C GLY A 174 -7.07 5.21 -0.53
N GLY A 175 -7.44 5.11 -1.80
CA GLY A 175 -6.76 4.25 -2.78
C GLY A 175 -6.79 2.78 -2.34
N CYS A 176 -5.62 2.13 -2.26
CA CYS A 176 -5.49 0.75 -1.79
C CYS A 176 -5.70 0.59 -0.27
N ALA A 177 -5.66 1.67 0.50
CA ALA A 177 -6.03 1.72 1.93
C ALA A 177 -7.46 2.25 2.13
N GLY A 178 -8.26 2.28 1.09
CA GLY A 178 -9.69 2.59 1.16
C GLY A 178 -10.51 1.42 1.69
N THR A 179 -11.80 1.68 1.89
CA THR A 179 -12.76 0.72 2.47
C THR A 179 -14.06 0.76 1.69
N PHE A 180 -14.75 -0.35 1.59
CA PHE A 180 -16.09 -0.42 1.00
C PHE A 180 -17.05 -1.26 1.85
N ARG A 181 -18.35 -1.14 1.59
CA ARG A 181 -19.39 -1.86 2.33
C ARG A 181 -20.19 -2.79 1.43
N ARG A 182 -20.60 -3.92 2.01
CA ARG A 182 -21.57 -4.87 1.43
C ARG A 182 -22.59 -5.24 2.50
N GLY A 183 -23.79 -4.68 2.37
CA GLY A 183 -24.76 -4.82 3.43
C GLY A 183 -24.22 -4.32 4.77
N PRO A 184 -24.22 -5.14 5.82
CA PRO A 184 -23.74 -4.73 7.13
C PRO A 184 -22.21 -4.83 7.29
N TRP A 185 -21.50 -5.42 6.32
CA TRP A 185 -20.07 -5.70 6.41
C TRP A 185 -19.23 -4.60 5.79
N THR A 186 -18.11 -4.30 6.43
CA THR A 186 -17.10 -3.34 5.98
C THR A 186 -15.81 -4.09 5.64
N PHE A 187 -15.27 -3.85 4.44
CA PHE A 187 -14.07 -4.49 3.93
C PHE A 187 -13.02 -3.45 3.59
N ASP A 188 -11.79 -3.67 4.05
CA ASP A 188 -10.63 -2.93 3.58
C ASP A 188 -10.24 -3.42 2.18
N VAL A 189 -9.93 -2.49 1.26
CA VAL A 189 -9.70 -2.80 -0.17
C VAL A 189 -8.45 -3.66 -0.38
N GLY A 190 -7.36 -3.35 0.34
CA GLY A 190 -6.09 -4.04 0.19
C GLY A 190 -5.28 -4.08 1.48
N ALA A 191 -4.88 -2.92 2.01
CA ALA A 191 -4.17 -2.82 3.28
C ALA A 191 -5.13 -3.11 4.45
N THR A 192 -4.70 -3.91 5.42
CA THR A 192 -5.50 -4.30 6.59
C THR A 192 -4.77 -4.06 7.91
N GLN A 193 -3.50 -3.64 7.85
CA GLN A 193 -2.64 -3.36 8.98
C GLN A 193 -1.89 -2.04 8.76
N VAL A 194 -1.50 -1.40 9.85
CA VAL A 194 -0.82 -0.10 9.86
C VAL A 194 0.49 -0.20 10.66
N ALA A 195 1.56 0.37 10.11
CA ALA A 195 2.80 0.67 10.81
C ALA A 195 2.91 2.17 11.07
N GLY A 196 3.71 2.58 12.05
CA GLY A 196 4.06 3.98 12.26
C GLY A 196 3.12 4.74 13.19
N LEU A 197 2.32 4.04 14.00
CA LEU A 197 1.51 4.63 15.09
C LEU A 197 2.25 4.65 16.44
N GLU A 198 3.36 3.92 16.56
CA GLU A 198 4.23 3.93 17.72
C GLU A 198 4.88 5.31 17.95
N PRO A 199 5.33 5.64 19.18
CA PRO A 199 6.00 6.89 19.46
C PRO A 199 7.20 7.15 18.54
N GLY A 200 7.22 8.29 17.84
CA GLY A 200 8.21 8.63 16.82
C GLY A 200 7.97 7.99 15.46
N GLY A 201 6.94 7.17 15.31
CA GLY A 201 6.51 6.58 14.04
C GLY A 201 5.98 7.62 13.05
N SER A 202 5.93 7.28 11.78
CA SER A 202 5.61 8.26 10.73
C SER A 202 4.19 8.83 10.85
N HIS A 203 3.19 7.99 11.14
CA HIS A 203 1.81 8.46 11.30
C HIS A 203 1.62 9.21 12.60
N GLU A 204 2.24 8.77 13.70
CA GLU A 204 2.21 9.48 14.97
C GLU A 204 2.79 10.91 14.81
N ARG A 205 3.96 11.06 14.21
CA ARG A 205 4.60 12.36 13.94
C ARG A 205 3.73 13.26 13.07
N LEU A 206 3.12 12.71 12.02
CA LEU A 206 2.26 13.47 11.10
C LEU A 206 0.97 13.91 11.76
N LEU A 207 0.24 13.01 12.44
CA LEU A 207 -1.01 13.34 13.11
C LEU A 207 -0.78 14.37 14.23
N ARG A 208 0.28 14.21 15.01
CA ARG A 208 0.70 15.21 16.00
C ARG A 208 1.01 16.56 15.34
N HIS A 209 1.72 16.58 14.22
CA HIS A 209 1.97 17.78 13.44
C HIS A 209 0.68 18.44 12.96
N PHE A 210 -0.32 17.67 12.55
CA PHE A 210 -1.64 18.18 12.17
C PHE A 210 -2.48 18.61 13.37
N GLY A 211 -2.12 18.25 14.59
CA GLY A 211 -2.91 18.49 15.80
C GLY A 211 -4.11 17.54 15.91
N LEU A 212 -4.03 16.37 15.27
CA LEU A 212 -5.04 15.32 15.28
C LEU A 212 -4.68 14.21 16.27
N PRO A 213 -5.66 13.56 16.90
CA PRO A 213 -5.43 12.40 17.77
C PRO A 213 -4.96 11.20 16.95
N LEU A 214 -4.25 10.26 17.60
CA LEU A 214 -4.05 8.94 17.02
C LEU A 214 -5.39 8.22 16.85
N PRO A 215 -5.56 7.43 15.78
CA PRO A 215 -6.73 6.59 15.63
C PRO A 215 -6.75 5.51 16.72
N GLU A 216 -7.93 5.08 17.10
CA GLU A 216 -8.08 3.93 17.99
C GLU A 216 -7.55 2.67 17.29
N ALA A 217 -6.57 2.01 17.92
CA ALA A 217 -5.87 0.88 17.34
C ALA A 217 -5.26 -0.01 18.40
N GLU A 218 -5.07 -1.28 18.08
CA GLU A 218 -4.41 -2.26 18.94
C GLU A 218 -3.31 -3.01 18.18
N ILE A 219 -2.28 -3.47 18.89
CA ILE A 219 -1.29 -4.42 18.35
C ILE A 219 -1.80 -5.82 18.65
N LEU A 220 -1.90 -6.66 17.61
CA LEU A 220 -2.30 -8.05 17.76
C LEU A 220 -1.10 -8.89 18.19
N ASP A 221 -1.32 -9.82 19.13
CA ASP A 221 -0.29 -10.75 19.60
C ASP A 221 -0.83 -12.20 19.69
N PRO A 222 -0.45 -13.07 18.76
CA PRO A 222 0.52 -12.85 17.68
C PRO A 222 -0.01 -11.90 16.60
N GLY A 223 0.88 -11.11 16.00
CA GLY A 223 0.55 -10.21 14.91
C GLY A 223 0.12 -10.94 13.63
N CYS A 224 0.65 -12.14 13.41
CA CYS A 224 0.28 -13.06 12.34
C CYS A 224 0.70 -14.48 12.72
N VAL A 225 0.02 -15.49 12.18
CA VAL A 225 0.47 -16.89 12.25
C VAL A 225 0.78 -17.38 10.84
N VAL A 226 2.01 -17.88 10.64
CA VAL A 226 2.54 -18.31 9.33
C VAL A 226 2.58 -19.81 9.25
N ASP A 227 1.73 -20.41 8.42
CA ASP A 227 1.77 -21.81 8.02
C ASP A 227 2.60 -21.92 6.74
N LEU A 228 3.71 -22.64 6.77
CA LEU A 228 4.57 -22.81 5.61
C LEU A 228 3.95 -23.70 4.52
N GLY A 229 2.84 -24.38 4.81
CA GLY A 229 2.16 -25.29 3.89
C GLY A 229 2.93 -26.59 3.61
N ASP A 230 3.87 -26.95 4.47
CA ASP A 230 4.72 -28.16 4.38
C ASP A 230 4.34 -29.21 5.42
N GLY A 231 3.23 -29.03 6.13
CA GLY A 231 2.75 -29.90 7.20
C GLY A 231 3.49 -29.74 8.52
N THR A 232 4.42 -28.80 8.63
CA THR A 232 5.10 -28.47 9.88
C THR A 232 4.26 -27.51 10.74
N GLU A 233 4.64 -27.37 12.02
CA GLU A 233 3.95 -26.47 12.95
C GLU A 233 3.97 -25.02 12.46
N PRO A 234 2.82 -24.29 12.50
CA PRO A 234 2.76 -22.87 12.16
C PRO A 234 3.63 -22.01 13.08
N ILE A 235 4.08 -20.89 12.56
CA ILE A 235 5.00 -19.95 13.20
C ILE A 235 4.23 -18.72 13.65
N PRO A 236 3.97 -18.53 14.96
CA PRO A 236 3.37 -17.30 15.46
C PRO A 236 4.41 -16.18 15.49
N LEU A 237 4.04 -15.03 14.93
CA LEU A 237 4.85 -13.81 14.95
C LEU A 237 4.49 -13.01 16.21
N TRP A 238 5.23 -13.22 17.28
CA TRP A 238 4.99 -12.56 18.56
C TRP A 238 5.46 -11.10 18.53
N HIS A 239 4.68 -10.23 19.14
CA HIS A 239 5.05 -8.85 19.39
C HIS A 239 6.04 -8.71 20.54
N ASP A 240 5.95 -9.57 21.54
CA ASP A 240 6.90 -9.61 22.64
C ASP A 240 8.29 -10.08 22.16
N PRO A 241 9.37 -9.28 22.39
CA PRO A 241 10.70 -9.59 21.87
C PRO A 241 11.31 -10.90 22.41
N GLU A 242 11.04 -11.25 23.68
CA GLU A 242 11.60 -12.47 24.28
C GLU A 242 10.90 -13.70 23.73
N ARG A 243 9.56 -13.66 23.65
CA ARG A 243 8.78 -14.75 23.03
C ARG A 243 9.17 -14.94 21.57
N TRP A 244 9.35 -13.84 20.82
CA TRP A 244 9.77 -13.91 19.42
C TRP A 244 11.19 -14.46 19.26
N ALA A 245 12.12 -14.07 20.13
CA ALA A 245 13.49 -14.62 20.11
C ALA A 245 13.48 -16.15 20.41
N ALA A 246 12.71 -16.58 21.39
CA ALA A 246 12.55 -18.01 21.72
C ALA A 246 11.92 -18.78 20.55
N GLU A 247 10.91 -18.22 19.90
CA GLU A 247 10.25 -18.81 18.74
C GLU A 247 11.20 -18.92 17.53
N ARG A 248 11.97 -17.87 17.23
CA ARG A 248 13.00 -17.91 16.19
C ARG A 248 14.03 -19.00 16.43
N GLN A 249 14.50 -19.14 17.67
CA GLN A 249 15.46 -20.19 18.02
C GLN A 249 14.85 -21.61 17.89
N ARG A 250 13.58 -21.78 18.25
CA ARG A 250 12.85 -23.05 18.12
C ARG A 250 12.64 -23.43 16.66
N GLN A 251 12.20 -22.49 15.83
CA GLN A 251 11.82 -22.73 14.43
C GLN A 251 13.00 -22.76 13.47
N PHE A 252 14.06 -22.00 13.77
CA PHE A 252 15.23 -21.77 12.90
C PHE A 252 16.54 -21.89 13.71
N PRO A 253 16.85 -23.06 14.26
CA PRO A 253 18.05 -23.24 15.07
C PRO A 253 19.31 -22.89 14.28
N GLY A 254 20.23 -22.12 14.90
CA GLY A 254 21.48 -21.69 14.26
C GLY A 254 21.37 -20.38 13.44
N SER A 255 20.20 -19.76 13.37
CA SER A 255 19.99 -18.50 12.62
C SER A 255 20.22 -17.22 13.45
N ASP A 256 20.65 -17.29 14.70
CA ASP A 256 20.81 -16.14 15.61
C ASP A 256 21.67 -15.01 15.03
N ARG A 257 22.74 -15.37 14.31
CA ARG A 257 23.62 -14.40 13.69
C ARG A 257 22.89 -13.57 12.63
N PHE A 258 22.02 -14.21 11.86
CA PHE A 258 21.20 -13.54 10.85
C PHE A 258 20.22 -12.57 11.50
N TRP A 259 19.50 -13.00 12.53
CA TRP A 259 18.53 -12.14 13.21
C TRP A 259 19.19 -10.94 13.91
N ARG A 260 20.31 -11.15 14.60
CA ARG A 260 21.08 -10.04 15.18
C ARG A 260 21.56 -9.03 14.12
N LEU A 261 21.94 -9.50 12.93
CA LEU A 261 22.32 -8.61 11.83
C LEU A 261 21.10 -7.83 11.32
N CYS A 262 19.93 -8.46 11.17
CA CYS A 262 18.69 -7.80 10.81
C CYS A 262 18.29 -6.72 11.85
N ASP A 263 18.39 -7.02 13.14
CA ASP A 263 18.09 -6.09 14.23
C ASP A 263 19.03 -4.87 14.21
N ALA A 264 20.32 -5.08 13.96
CA ALA A 264 21.31 -4.01 13.83
C ALA A 264 21.06 -3.12 12.60
N ILE A 265 20.72 -3.73 11.46
CA ILE A 265 20.35 -3.00 10.23
C ILE A 265 19.07 -2.19 10.47
N HIS A 266 18.04 -2.80 11.08
CA HIS A 266 16.79 -2.11 11.40
C HIS A 266 17.04 -0.90 12.29
N SER A 267 17.75 -1.06 13.40
CA SER A 267 18.04 0.03 14.34
C SER A 267 18.77 1.19 13.66
N SER A 268 19.75 0.87 12.80
CA SER A 268 20.47 1.88 12.01
C SER A 268 19.54 2.60 11.02
N ASN A 269 18.73 1.85 10.29
CA ASN A 269 17.80 2.39 9.28
C ASN A 269 16.71 3.23 9.93
N TRP A 270 16.21 2.81 11.10
CA TRP A 270 15.17 3.55 11.85
C TRP A 270 15.70 4.89 12.36
N ALA A 271 16.90 4.89 12.96
CA ALA A 271 17.56 6.13 13.39
C ALA A 271 17.87 7.07 12.21
N PHE A 272 18.20 6.51 11.04
CA PHE A 272 18.40 7.26 9.81
C PHE A 272 17.08 7.83 9.26
N ALA A 273 16.02 7.01 9.19
CA ALA A 273 14.71 7.43 8.71
C ALA A 273 14.09 8.53 9.58
N GLY A 274 14.30 8.49 10.91
CA GLY A 274 13.84 9.51 11.84
C GLY A 274 14.43 10.91 11.62
N LYS A 275 15.49 11.03 10.78
CA LYS A 275 16.08 12.31 10.34
C LYS A 275 15.54 12.78 8.98
N ASP A 276 14.52 12.14 8.45
CA ASP A 276 13.88 12.45 7.18
C ASP A 276 14.87 12.64 5.99
N PRO A 277 15.76 11.67 5.71
CA PRO A 277 16.79 11.79 4.68
C PRO A 277 16.21 11.83 3.27
N ILE A 278 16.85 12.57 2.37
CA ILE A 278 16.56 12.51 0.94
C ILE A 278 17.54 11.53 0.27
N VAL A 279 17.14 10.26 0.18
CA VAL A 279 18.05 9.16 -0.18
C VAL A 279 18.47 9.15 -1.65
N THR A 280 17.65 9.70 -2.54
CA THR A 280 17.97 9.85 -3.98
C THR A 280 18.18 11.31 -4.34
N PRO A 281 19.30 11.95 -3.92
CA PRO A 281 19.50 13.39 -4.09
C PRO A 281 19.60 13.78 -5.57
N ARG A 282 18.96 14.90 -5.94
CA ARG A 282 18.98 15.50 -7.27
C ARG A 282 19.36 16.99 -7.26
N SER A 283 19.58 17.56 -6.08
CA SER A 283 20.03 18.93 -5.86
C SER A 283 21.06 18.98 -4.73
N LEU A 284 21.76 20.11 -4.61
CA LEU A 284 22.70 20.32 -3.48
C LEU A 284 21.98 20.33 -2.12
N TRP A 285 20.74 20.84 -2.08
CA TRP A 285 19.92 20.79 -0.88
C TRP A 285 19.60 19.33 -0.52
N ASP A 286 19.15 18.51 -1.47
CA ASP A 286 18.87 17.07 -1.27
C ASP A 286 20.11 16.35 -0.71
N LEU A 287 21.28 16.62 -1.29
CA LEU A 287 22.56 16.03 -0.84
C LEU A 287 22.91 16.44 0.58
N ARG A 288 22.68 17.71 0.94
CA ARG A 288 22.89 18.19 2.31
C ARG A 288 21.99 17.48 3.31
N GLN A 289 20.70 17.25 2.96
CA GLN A 289 19.78 16.49 3.83
C GLN A 289 20.25 15.04 4.01
N LEU A 290 20.72 14.40 2.94
CA LEU A 290 21.27 13.05 3.03
C LEU A 290 22.51 13.01 3.94
N ILE A 291 23.49 13.88 3.71
CA ILE A 291 24.72 13.93 4.49
C ILE A 291 24.43 14.22 5.98
N GLY A 292 23.52 15.17 6.26
CA GLY A 292 23.12 15.53 7.62
C GLY A 292 22.43 14.40 8.40
N ALA A 293 21.85 13.44 7.70
CA ALA A 293 21.21 12.28 8.31
C ALA A 293 22.18 11.10 8.56
N LEU A 294 23.35 11.07 7.89
CA LEU A 294 24.31 9.96 8.01
C LEU A 294 24.91 9.90 9.41
N GLN A 295 25.03 8.67 9.91
CA GLN A 295 25.71 8.29 11.15
C GLN A 295 26.67 7.13 10.89
N LEU A 296 27.57 6.84 11.81
CA LEU A 296 28.50 5.72 11.65
C LEU A 296 27.79 4.37 11.44
N PRO A 297 26.71 4.03 12.21
CA PRO A 297 25.96 2.80 11.92
C PRO A 297 25.32 2.79 10.52
N THR A 298 24.83 3.96 10.04
CA THR A 298 24.23 4.09 8.70
C THR A 298 25.28 3.87 7.60
N LEU A 299 26.50 4.36 7.80
CA LEU A 299 27.60 4.10 6.85
C LEU A 299 27.96 2.62 6.81
N ALA A 300 27.99 1.96 7.97
CA ALA A 300 28.27 0.52 8.06
C ALA A 300 27.16 -0.31 7.38
N SER A 301 25.88 -0.03 7.66
CA SER A 301 24.77 -0.71 6.99
C SER A 301 24.70 -0.36 5.50
N GLY A 302 25.11 0.84 5.10
CA GLY A 302 25.19 1.29 3.71
C GLY A 302 26.08 0.42 2.81
N LEU A 303 27.07 -0.26 3.38
CA LEU A 303 27.91 -1.24 2.65
C LEU A 303 27.08 -2.44 2.16
N LEU A 304 25.94 -2.70 2.76
CA LEU A 304 25.04 -3.80 2.43
C LEU A 304 23.93 -3.36 1.43
N ALA A 305 23.93 -2.11 0.96
CA ALA A 305 22.85 -1.55 0.15
C ALA A 305 22.64 -2.26 -1.20
N GLY A 306 23.66 -2.93 -1.73
CA GLY A 306 23.57 -3.71 -2.98
C GLY A 306 23.24 -5.19 -2.78
N LEU A 307 23.10 -5.66 -1.54
CA LEU A 307 22.88 -7.07 -1.22
C LEU A 307 21.38 -7.38 -1.14
N SER A 308 21.05 -8.66 -1.36
CA SER A 308 19.74 -9.25 -1.10
C SER A 308 19.68 -9.87 0.30
N MET A 309 18.46 -10.21 0.75
CA MET A 309 18.27 -10.97 1.99
C MET A 309 18.91 -12.35 1.94
N LEU A 310 18.93 -13.01 0.77
CA LEU A 310 19.65 -14.26 0.60
C LEU A 310 21.17 -14.08 0.77
N ASP A 311 21.72 -12.94 0.36
CA ASP A 311 23.13 -12.65 0.59
C ASP A 311 23.45 -12.47 2.08
N LEU A 312 22.52 -11.90 2.88
CA LEU A 312 22.66 -11.87 4.34
C LEU A 312 22.64 -13.28 4.94
N LEU A 313 21.74 -14.15 4.46
CA LEU A 313 21.73 -15.56 4.89
C LEU A 313 23.07 -16.25 4.60
N ARG A 314 23.64 -16.03 3.41
CA ARG A 314 24.97 -16.56 3.03
C ARG A 314 26.08 -16.03 3.94
N LEU A 315 26.08 -14.72 4.23
CA LEU A 315 27.05 -14.09 5.15
C LEU A 315 26.95 -14.64 6.58
N CYS A 316 25.76 -15.07 6.98
CA CYS A 316 25.50 -15.61 8.30
C CYS A 316 25.65 -17.13 8.39
N GLY A 317 25.84 -17.84 7.25
CA GLY A 317 26.01 -19.28 7.20
C GLY A 317 24.75 -20.11 7.36
N CYS A 318 23.57 -19.50 7.11
CA CYS A 318 22.25 -20.16 7.22
C CYS A 318 21.45 -20.16 5.89
N ALA A 319 22.15 -20.00 4.76
CA ALA A 319 21.51 -20.01 3.44
C ALA A 319 20.93 -21.38 3.04
N ASP A 320 21.40 -22.46 3.63
CA ASP A 320 20.93 -23.82 3.34
C ASP A 320 19.74 -24.24 4.20
N ASP A 321 19.33 -23.43 5.18
CA ASP A 321 18.11 -23.64 5.95
C ASP A 321 16.87 -23.39 5.06
N SER A 322 16.30 -24.47 4.55
CA SER A 322 15.15 -24.42 3.64
C SER A 322 13.89 -23.89 4.34
N ARG A 323 13.72 -24.17 5.64
CA ARG A 323 12.57 -23.70 6.43
C ARG A 323 12.64 -22.19 6.63
N LEU A 324 13.80 -21.66 7.03
CA LEU A 324 14.03 -20.22 7.17
C LEU A 324 13.84 -19.49 5.84
N ARG A 325 14.37 -20.04 4.74
CA ARG A 325 14.21 -19.45 3.40
C ARG A 325 12.73 -19.38 3.00
N ARG A 326 11.97 -20.46 3.17
CA ARG A 326 10.54 -20.50 2.84
C ARG A 326 9.75 -19.50 3.68
N PHE A 327 10.06 -19.39 4.97
CA PHE A 327 9.48 -18.37 5.84
C PHE A 327 9.77 -16.95 5.34
N LEU A 328 11.04 -16.65 5.04
CA LEU A 328 11.44 -15.33 4.55
C LEU A 328 10.82 -15.02 3.19
N ASP A 329 10.74 -15.98 2.28
CA ASP A 329 10.12 -15.79 0.96
C ASP A 329 8.64 -15.41 1.10
N LEU A 330 7.90 -16.06 2.02
CA LEU A 330 6.51 -15.72 2.31
C LEU A 330 6.36 -14.31 2.88
N GLN A 331 7.13 -13.99 3.92
CA GLN A 331 7.07 -12.69 4.60
C GLN A 331 7.53 -11.54 3.69
N LEU A 332 8.66 -11.71 3.01
CA LEU A 332 9.22 -10.67 2.16
C LEU A 332 8.35 -10.44 0.91
N LYS A 333 7.76 -11.48 0.32
CA LYS A 333 6.85 -11.31 -0.80
C LYS A 333 5.62 -10.49 -0.41
N LEU A 334 5.16 -10.61 0.83
CA LEU A 334 4.04 -9.80 1.33
C LEU A 334 4.41 -8.31 1.45
N TYR A 335 5.62 -7.99 1.93
CA TYR A 335 6.03 -6.63 2.25
C TYR A 335 6.90 -5.94 1.19
N SER A 336 7.61 -6.73 0.35
CA SER A 336 8.52 -6.21 -0.67
C SER A 336 8.12 -6.57 -2.10
N GLN A 337 7.13 -7.43 -2.27
CA GLN A 337 6.69 -8.06 -3.51
C GLN A 337 7.77 -8.93 -4.21
N GLU A 338 8.90 -9.15 -3.58
CA GLU A 338 10.02 -9.93 -4.08
C GLU A 338 10.39 -11.02 -3.06
N PRO A 339 10.85 -12.20 -3.50
CA PRO A 339 11.39 -13.23 -2.60
C PRO A 339 12.73 -12.80 -1.99
N ALA A 340 13.26 -13.59 -1.06
CA ALA A 340 14.47 -13.26 -0.30
C ALA A 340 15.71 -13.04 -1.17
N ASP A 341 15.85 -13.75 -2.29
CA ASP A 341 16.98 -13.61 -3.22
C ASP A 341 16.92 -12.30 -4.02
N ARG A 342 15.78 -11.64 -4.07
CA ARG A 342 15.53 -10.42 -4.82
C ARG A 342 15.14 -9.22 -3.95
N THR A 343 14.83 -9.41 -2.68
CA THR A 343 14.55 -8.32 -1.74
C THR A 343 15.85 -7.68 -1.25
N ALA A 344 15.94 -6.36 -1.34
CA ALA A 344 17.07 -5.58 -0.82
C ALA A 344 17.26 -5.83 0.68
N ALA A 345 18.48 -6.14 1.10
CA ALA A 345 18.82 -6.50 2.47
C ALA A 345 18.40 -5.45 3.50
N LEU A 346 18.66 -4.17 3.21
CA LEU A 346 18.31 -3.07 4.10
C LEU A 346 16.80 -2.93 4.25
N TYR A 347 16.04 -3.13 3.17
CA TYR A 347 14.59 -3.09 3.21
C TYR A 347 14.02 -4.29 3.97
N GLY A 348 14.44 -5.50 3.58
CA GLY A 348 13.95 -6.74 4.18
C GLY A 348 14.17 -6.80 5.69
N ALA A 349 15.38 -6.48 6.15
CA ALA A 349 15.69 -6.43 7.58
C ALA A 349 14.82 -5.42 8.34
N THR A 350 14.51 -4.27 7.71
CA THR A 350 13.67 -3.23 8.33
C THR A 350 12.21 -3.66 8.42
N VAL A 351 11.61 -4.19 7.33
CA VAL A 351 10.19 -4.55 7.34
C VAL A 351 9.91 -5.78 8.19
N LEU A 352 10.83 -6.74 8.29
CA LEU A 352 10.68 -7.87 9.20
C LEU A 352 10.58 -7.39 10.65
N ASN A 353 11.42 -6.46 11.08
CA ASN A 353 11.37 -5.88 12.44
C ASN A 353 10.17 -4.94 12.66
N MET A 354 9.63 -4.34 11.59
CA MET A 354 8.38 -3.56 11.68
C MET A 354 7.15 -4.44 11.81
N ALA A 355 7.13 -5.57 11.11
CA ALA A 355 6.01 -6.49 11.08
C ALA A 355 5.95 -7.45 12.27
N GLN A 356 7.04 -7.54 13.03
CA GLN A 356 7.26 -8.45 14.14
C GLN A 356 7.69 -7.64 15.38
N ALA A 357 8.23 -8.31 16.40
CA ALA A 357 8.88 -7.60 17.50
C ALA A 357 10.10 -6.80 17.01
N PRO A 358 10.41 -5.64 17.57
CA PRO A 358 9.73 -5.01 18.73
C PRO A 358 8.58 -4.05 18.36
N LEU A 359 8.33 -3.75 17.08
CA LEU A 359 7.36 -2.72 16.72
C LEU A 359 5.93 -3.27 16.54
N GLY A 360 5.76 -4.32 15.72
CA GLY A 360 4.47 -4.87 15.39
C GLY A 360 3.63 -4.00 14.45
N LEU A 361 2.54 -4.55 13.95
CA LEU A 361 1.58 -3.84 13.10
C LEU A 361 0.27 -3.65 13.87
N TRP A 362 -0.35 -2.49 13.63
CA TRP A 362 -1.55 -2.07 14.32
C TRP A 362 -2.81 -2.46 13.54
N HIS A 363 -3.81 -2.94 14.25
CA HIS A 363 -5.17 -3.14 13.77
C HIS A 363 -6.03 -1.94 14.17
N LEU A 364 -6.62 -1.25 13.18
CA LEU A 364 -7.45 -0.08 13.41
C LEU A 364 -8.87 -0.49 13.80
N GLN A 365 -9.44 0.21 14.76
CA GLN A 365 -10.87 0.21 15.02
C GLN A 365 -11.60 0.83 13.83
N GLY A 366 -12.69 0.23 13.40
CA GLY A 366 -13.50 0.70 12.26
C GLY A 366 -13.00 0.18 10.92
N SER A 367 -11.92 0.69 10.39
CA SER A 367 -11.33 0.26 9.11
C SER A 367 -10.09 1.09 8.76
N MET A 368 -9.40 0.74 7.67
CA MET A 368 -8.28 1.53 7.13
C MET A 368 -8.69 2.94 6.68
N GLN A 369 -9.98 3.16 6.39
CA GLN A 369 -10.49 4.47 5.96
C GLN A 369 -10.26 5.57 7.00
N VAL A 370 -10.18 5.22 8.29
CA VAL A 370 -9.95 6.17 9.40
C VAL A 370 -8.70 7.03 9.16
N LEU A 371 -7.61 6.44 8.66
CA LEU A 371 -6.40 7.22 8.33
C LEU A 371 -6.64 8.23 7.21
N SER A 372 -7.39 7.84 6.19
CA SER A 372 -7.74 8.73 5.08
C SER A 372 -8.65 9.86 5.54
N ASP A 373 -9.61 9.56 6.40
CA ASP A 373 -10.58 10.54 6.91
C ASP A 373 -9.88 11.58 7.80
N GLN A 374 -8.92 11.18 8.64
CA GLN A 374 -8.10 12.11 9.43
C GLN A 374 -7.24 13.03 8.53
N LEU A 375 -6.66 12.48 7.45
CA LEU A 375 -5.92 13.30 6.49
C LEU A 375 -6.83 14.26 5.71
N VAL A 376 -8.06 13.86 5.40
CA VAL A 376 -9.10 14.76 4.84
C VAL A 376 -9.40 15.90 5.81
N GLU A 377 -9.61 15.59 7.09
CA GLU A 377 -9.82 16.60 8.13
C GLU A 377 -8.65 17.60 8.20
N ALA A 378 -7.40 17.10 8.15
CA ALA A 378 -6.21 17.95 8.13
C ALA A 378 -6.17 18.88 6.91
N ILE A 379 -6.53 18.38 5.70
CA ILE A 379 -6.56 19.17 4.47
C ILE A 379 -7.63 20.25 4.54
N GLU A 380 -8.86 19.86 4.84
CA GLU A 380 -10.02 20.77 4.85
C GLU A 380 -9.91 21.79 5.99
N GLY A 381 -9.43 21.36 7.18
CA GLY A 381 -9.17 22.23 8.31
C GLY A 381 -8.07 23.29 8.05
N ALA A 382 -7.14 23.00 7.15
CA ALA A 382 -6.10 23.94 6.70
C ALA A 382 -6.51 24.76 5.45
N GLY A 383 -7.74 24.60 4.95
CA GLY A 383 -8.28 25.32 3.79
C GLY A 383 -7.91 24.74 2.42
N GLY A 384 -7.39 23.51 2.38
CA GLY A 384 -7.17 22.77 1.13
C GLY A 384 -8.50 22.26 0.54
N THR A 385 -8.49 21.97 -0.75
CA THR A 385 -9.67 21.52 -1.50
C THR A 385 -9.46 20.11 -2.03
N ILE A 386 -10.46 19.24 -1.88
CA ILE A 386 -10.45 17.87 -2.42
C ILE A 386 -11.52 17.74 -3.49
N LEU A 387 -11.12 17.51 -4.73
CA LEU A 387 -12.00 17.27 -5.87
C LEU A 387 -12.08 15.78 -6.18
N ARG A 388 -13.08 15.11 -5.60
CA ARG A 388 -13.40 13.70 -5.89
C ARG A 388 -14.07 13.59 -7.26
N ARG A 389 -13.95 12.45 -7.94
CA ARG A 389 -14.47 12.22 -9.31
C ARG A 389 -13.86 13.16 -10.35
N HIS A 390 -12.60 13.56 -10.14
CA HIS A 390 -11.84 14.43 -11.02
C HIS A 390 -10.54 13.72 -11.42
N ARG A 391 -10.51 13.14 -12.61
CA ARG A 391 -9.35 12.45 -13.16
C ARG A 391 -8.41 13.43 -13.84
N ALA A 392 -7.15 13.49 -13.43
CA ALA A 392 -6.11 14.15 -14.20
C ALA A 392 -5.82 13.33 -15.46
N THR A 393 -5.82 13.98 -16.64
CA THR A 393 -5.68 13.33 -17.95
C THR A 393 -4.52 13.85 -18.75
N GLY A 394 -3.90 14.96 -18.34
CA GLY A 394 -2.74 15.53 -19.00
C GLY A 394 -2.01 16.55 -18.15
N LEU A 395 -0.70 16.66 -18.36
CA LEU A 395 0.19 17.62 -17.72
C LEU A 395 1.01 18.33 -18.78
N ARG A 396 0.92 19.66 -18.86
CA ARG A 396 1.70 20.49 -19.78
C ARG A 396 2.41 21.60 -19.00
N PRO A 397 3.72 21.82 -19.25
CA PRO A 397 4.40 22.99 -18.71
C PRO A 397 3.75 24.28 -19.23
N SER A 398 3.59 25.25 -18.35
CA SER A 398 3.12 26.61 -18.69
C SER A 398 4.17 27.66 -18.31
N SER A 399 3.93 28.91 -18.66
CA SER A 399 4.84 30.02 -18.33
C SER A 399 5.00 30.25 -16.81
N GLN A 400 4.02 29.81 -16.01
CA GLN A 400 4.00 30.01 -14.56
C GLN A 400 4.14 28.71 -13.75
N GLY A 401 4.11 27.56 -14.40
CA GLY A 401 4.15 26.26 -13.74
C GLY A 401 3.59 25.15 -14.61
N TRP A 402 2.36 24.70 -14.33
CA TRP A 402 1.73 23.59 -15.01
C TRP A 402 0.26 23.87 -15.35
N ASP A 403 -0.15 23.44 -16.54
CA ASP A 403 -1.54 23.22 -16.92
C ASP A 403 -1.87 21.76 -16.70
N VAL A 404 -2.87 21.49 -15.88
CA VAL A 404 -3.37 20.15 -15.54
C VAL A 404 -4.73 19.96 -16.19
N ASP A 405 -4.81 19.06 -17.16
CA ASP A 405 -6.08 18.67 -17.77
C ASP A 405 -6.82 17.72 -16.87
N VAL A 406 -8.08 18.02 -16.61
CA VAL A 406 -8.93 17.30 -15.67
C VAL A 406 -10.24 16.91 -16.35
N GLN A 407 -10.58 15.64 -16.24
CA GLN A 407 -11.88 15.10 -16.64
C GLN A 407 -12.74 14.85 -15.38
N PRO A 408 -13.66 15.76 -15.04
CA PRO A 408 -14.66 15.47 -14.02
C PRO A 408 -15.62 14.39 -14.50
N GLN A 409 -16.12 13.56 -13.59
CA GLN A 409 -17.18 12.62 -13.93
C GLN A 409 -18.47 13.41 -14.27
N ASN A 410 -19.10 13.11 -15.41
CA ASN A 410 -20.35 13.72 -15.87
C ASN A 410 -20.28 15.24 -16.13
N SER A 411 -19.10 15.79 -16.39
CA SER A 411 -18.89 17.19 -16.74
C SER A 411 -17.88 17.34 -17.87
N GLN A 412 -17.86 18.53 -18.50
CA GLN A 412 -16.89 18.82 -19.55
C GLN A 412 -15.46 18.83 -19.00
N PRO A 413 -14.47 18.41 -19.80
CA PRO A 413 -13.07 18.56 -19.47
C PRO A 413 -12.72 20.02 -19.14
N LYS A 414 -11.81 20.22 -18.20
CA LYS A 414 -11.29 21.54 -17.84
C LYS A 414 -9.80 21.49 -17.62
N THR A 415 -9.13 22.62 -17.77
CA THR A 415 -7.72 22.79 -17.43
C THR A 415 -7.61 23.64 -16.18
N LEU A 416 -6.82 23.16 -15.21
CA LEU A 416 -6.46 23.90 -13.99
C LEU A 416 -5.01 24.35 -14.11
N GLN A 417 -4.72 25.58 -13.69
CA GLN A 417 -3.38 26.13 -13.66
C GLN A 417 -2.81 26.09 -12.25
N THR A 418 -1.52 25.77 -12.13
CA THR A 418 -0.84 25.67 -10.84
C THR A 418 0.65 25.94 -10.98
N ASP A 419 1.29 26.38 -9.90
CA ASP A 419 2.74 26.54 -9.87
C ASP A 419 3.47 25.20 -9.80
N ASP A 420 3.04 24.30 -8.92
CA ASP A 420 3.66 22.99 -8.68
C ASP A 420 2.65 21.85 -8.78
N VAL A 421 3.13 20.69 -9.15
CA VAL A 421 2.37 19.43 -9.16
C VAL A 421 3.08 18.39 -8.29
N VAL A 422 2.33 17.75 -7.39
CA VAL A 422 2.76 16.56 -6.68
C VAL A 422 1.91 15.38 -7.18
N SER A 423 2.55 14.39 -7.81
CA SER A 423 1.87 13.19 -8.28
C SER A 423 2.12 12.03 -7.31
N SER A 424 1.05 11.48 -6.75
CA SER A 424 1.07 10.24 -5.97
C SER A 424 0.68 9.01 -6.80
N LEU A 425 0.61 9.19 -8.11
CA LEU A 425 0.38 8.10 -9.06
C LEU A 425 1.65 7.25 -9.22
N PRO A 426 1.51 5.97 -9.58
CA PRO A 426 2.66 5.18 -9.99
C PRO A 426 3.47 5.88 -11.09
N PRO A 427 4.82 5.88 -11.04
CA PRO A 427 5.65 6.55 -12.03
C PRO A 427 5.40 6.11 -13.47
N GLN A 428 4.89 4.89 -13.66
CA GLN A 428 4.47 4.33 -14.95
C GLN A 428 3.34 5.13 -15.61
N CYS A 429 2.58 5.93 -14.84
CA CYS A 429 1.52 6.80 -15.38
C CYS A 429 2.07 8.07 -16.06
N LEU A 430 3.30 8.48 -15.78
CA LEU A 430 3.83 9.75 -16.29
C LEU A 430 3.90 9.83 -17.83
N PRO A 431 4.31 8.78 -18.55
CA PRO A 431 4.29 8.79 -20.01
C PRO A 431 2.89 8.95 -20.62
N ASP A 432 1.83 8.57 -19.90
CA ASP A 432 0.44 8.73 -20.36
C ASP A 432 -0.09 10.14 -20.10
N LEU A 433 0.47 10.84 -19.10
CA LEU A 433 0.06 12.19 -18.71
C LEU A 433 0.88 13.30 -19.40
N ILE A 434 2.11 13.01 -19.78
CA ILE A 434 3.06 14.01 -20.31
C ILE A 434 3.49 13.61 -21.69
N ALA A 435 3.35 14.53 -22.65
CA ALA A 435 3.74 14.27 -24.02
C ALA A 435 5.22 13.86 -24.14
N ASP A 436 5.50 12.90 -24.99
CA ASP A 436 6.80 12.23 -25.15
C ASP A 436 8.00 13.18 -25.31
N HIS A 437 7.81 14.27 -26.05
CA HIS A 437 8.86 15.25 -26.31
C HIS A 437 9.22 16.12 -25.10
N LEU A 438 8.37 16.15 -24.07
CA LEU A 438 8.60 16.89 -22.83
C LEU A 438 9.37 16.07 -21.79
N LEU A 439 9.31 14.72 -21.86
CA LEU A 439 10.07 13.86 -20.99
C LEU A 439 11.50 13.66 -21.52
N PRO A 440 12.55 13.97 -20.74
CA PRO A 440 13.92 13.68 -21.14
C PRO A 440 14.08 12.20 -21.54
N ALA A 441 14.72 11.94 -22.68
CA ALA A 441 14.78 10.60 -23.27
C ALA A 441 15.35 9.53 -22.32
N HIS A 442 16.34 9.88 -21.48
CA HIS A 442 16.89 8.96 -20.48
C HIS A 442 15.90 8.63 -19.37
N TYR A 443 15.09 9.60 -18.94
CA TYR A 443 14.08 9.39 -17.89
C TYR A 443 12.91 8.56 -18.42
N ARG A 444 12.43 8.87 -19.63
CA ARG A 444 11.41 8.07 -20.32
C ARG A 444 11.86 6.60 -20.48
N ARG A 445 13.11 6.38 -20.94
CA ARG A 445 13.66 5.00 -21.00
C ARG A 445 13.66 4.31 -19.65
N ARG A 446 13.99 5.04 -18.57
CA ARG A 446 13.97 4.49 -17.21
C ARG A 446 12.55 4.12 -16.77
N LEU A 447 11.55 4.96 -17.05
CA LEU A 447 10.15 4.68 -16.73
C LEU A 447 9.62 3.45 -17.51
N ASN A 448 9.93 3.38 -18.80
CA ASN A 448 9.50 2.25 -19.65
C ASN A 448 10.23 0.93 -19.34
N ALA A 449 11.37 0.98 -18.65
CA ALA A 449 12.12 -0.19 -18.21
C ALA A 449 11.74 -0.65 -16.78
N LEU A 450 10.73 -0.05 -16.16
CA LEU A 450 10.23 -0.50 -14.87
C LEU A 450 9.60 -1.89 -15.01
N PRO A 451 9.75 -2.76 -14.01
CA PRO A 451 9.23 -4.12 -14.09
C PRO A 451 7.70 -4.13 -14.16
N GLU A 452 7.16 -5.23 -14.64
CA GLU A 452 5.72 -5.51 -14.57
C GLU A 452 5.26 -5.44 -13.11
N PRO A 453 4.20 -4.69 -12.81
CA PRO A 453 3.70 -4.58 -11.46
C PRO A 453 2.96 -5.84 -11.02
N SER A 454 2.98 -6.12 -9.72
CA SER A 454 2.12 -7.14 -9.12
C SER A 454 0.67 -6.67 -9.08
N GLY A 455 -0.25 -7.60 -9.34
CA GLY A 455 -1.66 -7.46 -9.03
C GLY A 455 -2.04 -8.32 -7.84
N ALA A 456 -3.29 -8.24 -7.40
CA ALA A 456 -3.84 -9.10 -6.38
C ALA A 456 -5.15 -9.74 -6.81
N LEU A 457 -5.37 -10.98 -6.35
CA LEU A 457 -6.69 -11.58 -6.21
C LEU A 457 -7.07 -11.44 -4.75
N VAL A 458 -8.26 -10.94 -4.49
CA VAL A 458 -8.74 -10.77 -3.11
C VAL A 458 -10.15 -11.32 -3.02
N LEU A 459 -10.32 -12.34 -2.18
CA LEU A 459 -11.64 -12.83 -1.77
C LEU A 459 -12.06 -12.06 -0.53
N TYR A 460 -13.20 -11.39 -0.63
CA TYR A 460 -13.88 -10.73 0.48
C TYR A 460 -15.03 -11.63 0.93
N GLY A 461 -14.97 -12.10 2.16
CA GLY A 461 -15.97 -12.99 2.74
C GLY A 461 -16.51 -12.44 4.06
N ALA A 462 -17.73 -12.82 4.39
CA ALA A 462 -18.27 -12.70 5.72
C ALA A 462 -18.68 -14.09 6.19
N VAL A 463 -18.34 -14.42 7.44
CA VAL A 463 -18.58 -15.75 8.02
C VAL A 463 -19.21 -15.64 9.40
N ARG A 464 -19.83 -16.71 9.87
CA ARG A 464 -20.21 -16.85 11.29
C ARG A 464 -18.95 -16.94 12.12
N ARG A 465 -18.83 -16.14 13.17
CA ARG A 465 -17.62 -16.12 14.00
C ARG A 465 -17.42 -17.44 14.74
N GLU A 466 -18.50 -18.08 15.17
CA GLU A 466 -18.48 -19.38 15.84
C GLU A 466 -17.94 -20.54 14.99
N ALA A 467 -17.91 -20.36 13.65
CA ALA A 467 -17.36 -21.35 12.73
C ALA A 467 -15.84 -21.22 12.56
N LEU A 468 -15.25 -20.10 12.99
CA LEU A 468 -13.81 -19.92 12.96
C LEU A 468 -13.15 -20.78 14.05
N PRO A 469 -11.92 -21.26 13.83
CA PRO A 469 -11.18 -21.97 14.87
C PRO A 469 -11.09 -21.19 16.18
N ASP A 470 -11.08 -21.89 17.31
CA ASP A 470 -10.88 -21.29 18.62
C ASP A 470 -9.59 -20.46 18.63
N HIS A 471 -9.66 -19.25 19.22
CA HIS A 471 -8.54 -18.31 19.28
C HIS A 471 -7.93 -17.98 17.89
N CYS A 472 -8.77 -17.98 16.84
CA CYS A 472 -8.34 -17.65 15.49
C CYS A 472 -7.62 -16.29 15.46
N PRO A 473 -6.36 -16.22 15.01
CA PRO A 473 -5.62 -14.97 14.91
C PRO A 473 -6.28 -13.99 13.94
N GLY A 474 -6.09 -12.69 14.18
CA GLY A 474 -6.57 -11.65 13.26
C GLY A 474 -5.89 -11.69 11.90
N HIS A 475 -4.68 -12.24 11.82
CA HIS A 475 -3.95 -12.39 10.56
C HIS A 475 -3.31 -13.78 10.47
N LEU A 476 -3.42 -14.35 9.27
CA LEU A 476 -2.90 -15.67 8.94
C LEU A 476 -2.19 -15.60 7.59
N GLN A 477 -1.10 -16.34 7.44
CA GLN A 477 -0.44 -16.51 6.15
C GLN A 477 -0.17 -18.00 5.90
N ARG A 478 -0.47 -18.47 4.68
CA ARG A 478 -0.19 -19.86 4.30
C ARG A 478 0.55 -19.94 2.99
N GLY A 479 1.66 -20.68 2.99
CA GLY A 479 2.39 -21.05 1.79
C GLY A 479 1.66 -22.16 1.04
N ALA A 480 1.41 -21.98 -0.25
CA ALA A 480 0.82 -22.99 -1.11
C ALA A 480 1.26 -22.78 -2.56
N ASP A 481 1.43 -23.88 -3.29
CA ASP A 481 1.69 -23.81 -4.73
C ASP A 481 0.40 -23.50 -5.50
N HIS A 482 -0.72 -24.04 -5.05
CA HIS A 482 -2.04 -23.78 -5.58
C HIS A 482 -3.02 -23.49 -4.42
N PRO A 483 -3.84 -22.45 -4.49
CA PRO A 483 -3.98 -21.44 -5.55
C PRO A 483 -2.87 -20.39 -5.58
N GLY A 484 -1.87 -20.48 -4.74
CA GLY A 484 -0.81 -19.55 -4.41
C GLY A 484 -0.82 -19.23 -2.91
N SER A 485 0.24 -18.62 -2.43
CA SER A 485 0.34 -18.25 -1.01
C SER A 485 -0.72 -17.24 -0.62
N LEU A 486 -1.51 -17.54 0.41
CA LEU A 486 -2.60 -16.72 0.91
C LEU A 486 -2.17 -15.90 2.12
N PHE A 487 -2.57 -14.64 2.17
CA PHE A 487 -2.59 -13.82 3.37
C PHE A 487 -4.05 -13.51 3.72
N VAL A 488 -4.45 -13.77 4.95
CA VAL A 488 -5.84 -13.66 5.42
C VAL A 488 -5.91 -12.69 6.60
N SER A 489 -6.79 -11.71 6.50
CA SER A 489 -7.16 -10.83 7.60
C SER A 489 -8.58 -11.12 8.03
N ILE A 490 -8.80 -11.25 9.33
CA ILE A 490 -10.10 -11.55 9.96
C ILE A 490 -10.43 -10.44 10.94
N SER A 491 -11.60 -9.83 10.79
CA SER A 491 -12.07 -8.77 11.69
C SER A 491 -12.21 -9.27 13.12
N ARG A 492 -11.98 -8.38 14.08
CA ARG A 492 -12.17 -8.68 15.49
C ARG A 492 -13.61 -8.44 15.91
N GLU A 493 -14.02 -9.10 17.00
CA GLU A 493 -15.34 -8.83 17.58
C GLU A 493 -15.37 -7.38 18.07
N GLY A 494 -16.40 -6.64 17.67
CA GLY A 494 -16.59 -5.25 18.10
C GLY A 494 -15.73 -4.22 17.38
N ASP A 495 -14.89 -4.59 16.38
CA ASP A 495 -14.05 -3.64 15.64
C ASP A 495 -14.81 -2.80 14.60
N GLY A 496 -16.13 -2.94 14.50
CA GLY A 496 -16.98 -2.17 13.61
C GLY A 496 -17.05 -2.66 12.16
N ARG A 497 -16.35 -3.76 11.82
CA ARG A 497 -16.35 -4.32 10.45
C ARG A 497 -17.48 -5.30 10.19
N ALA A 498 -17.99 -5.96 11.22
CA ALA A 498 -19.08 -6.94 11.11
C ALA A 498 -20.07 -6.81 12.27
N PRO A 499 -21.34 -7.25 12.11
CA PRO A 499 -22.26 -7.42 13.24
C PRO A 499 -21.75 -8.42 14.27
N ALA A 500 -22.26 -8.32 15.50
CA ALA A 500 -21.95 -9.29 16.56
C ALA A 500 -22.19 -10.74 16.12
N GLY A 501 -21.29 -11.64 16.49
CA GLY A 501 -21.32 -13.05 16.08
C GLY A 501 -20.96 -13.31 14.63
N GLN A 502 -20.45 -12.31 13.90
CA GLN A 502 -19.97 -12.42 12.52
C GLN A 502 -18.55 -11.88 12.40
N ALA A 503 -17.86 -12.27 11.35
CA ALA A 503 -16.54 -11.76 11.02
C ALA A 503 -16.43 -11.48 9.52
N THR A 504 -15.74 -10.40 9.15
CA THR A 504 -15.24 -10.23 7.77
C THR A 504 -13.91 -10.95 7.61
N LEU A 505 -13.71 -11.54 6.44
CA LEU A 505 -12.52 -12.27 6.06
C LEU A 505 -12.03 -11.70 4.71
N ILE A 506 -10.76 -11.31 4.66
CA ILE A 506 -10.12 -10.78 3.46
C ILE A 506 -8.93 -11.67 3.15
N ALA A 507 -9.03 -12.49 2.11
CA ALA A 507 -7.96 -13.38 1.68
C ALA A 507 -7.34 -12.89 0.38
N SER A 508 -6.05 -12.60 0.40
CA SER A 508 -5.33 -12.04 -0.74
C SER A 508 -4.16 -12.92 -1.16
N LEU A 509 -3.88 -12.91 -2.46
CA LEU A 509 -2.67 -13.47 -3.05
C LEU A 509 -2.20 -12.61 -4.22
N PHE A 510 -0.89 -12.60 -4.47
CA PHE A 510 -0.32 -11.89 -5.62
C PHE A 510 -0.52 -12.66 -6.92
N THR A 511 -0.73 -11.91 -8.01
CA THR A 511 -0.84 -12.44 -9.38
C THR A 511 -0.21 -11.46 -10.36
N PRO A 512 0.39 -11.91 -11.48
CA PRO A 512 0.80 -11.01 -12.54
C PRO A 512 -0.41 -10.26 -13.12
N THR A 513 -0.28 -8.93 -13.32
CA THR A 513 -1.40 -8.14 -13.86
C THR A 513 -1.70 -8.48 -15.31
N ALA A 514 -0.68 -8.90 -16.08
CA ALA A 514 -0.81 -9.30 -17.47
C ALA A 514 -1.79 -10.46 -17.67
N ASP A 515 -1.85 -11.38 -16.72
CA ASP A 515 -2.74 -12.56 -16.77
C ASP A 515 -4.23 -12.19 -16.77
N TRP A 516 -4.57 -10.94 -16.46
CA TRP A 516 -5.94 -10.49 -16.27
C TRP A 516 -6.38 -9.40 -17.24
N CYS A 517 -5.48 -8.44 -17.52
CA CYS A 517 -5.89 -7.21 -18.19
C CYS A 517 -6.14 -7.37 -19.69
N SER A 518 -5.50 -8.35 -20.33
CA SER A 518 -5.61 -8.64 -21.77
C SER A 518 -6.66 -9.68 -22.14
N LEU A 519 -7.30 -10.31 -21.15
CA LEU A 519 -8.29 -11.37 -21.40
C LEU A 519 -9.56 -10.80 -22.03
N GLU A 520 -10.14 -11.54 -22.98
CA GLU A 520 -11.50 -11.30 -23.44
C GLU A 520 -12.50 -11.61 -22.31
N GLU A 521 -13.68 -10.97 -22.35
CA GLU A 521 -14.63 -11.01 -21.23
C GLU A 521 -15.04 -12.44 -20.83
N GLN A 522 -15.37 -13.29 -21.77
CA GLN A 522 -15.78 -14.67 -21.47
C GLN A 522 -14.65 -15.46 -20.81
N THR A 523 -13.42 -15.33 -21.34
CA THR A 523 -12.23 -15.98 -20.76
C THR A 523 -11.91 -15.41 -19.37
N TYR A 524 -12.05 -14.09 -19.21
CA TYR A 524 -11.89 -13.45 -17.91
C TYR A 524 -12.87 -13.98 -16.87
N GLN A 525 -14.17 -14.09 -17.19
CA GLN A 525 -15.18 -14.57 -16.24
C GLN A 525 -14.91 -16.04 -15.86
N ARG A 526 -14.56 -16.89 -16.82
CA ARG A 526 -14.18 -18.28 -16.54
C ARG A 526 -12.96 -18.35 -15.63
N HIS A 527 -11.89 -17.63 -15.97
CA HIS A 527 -10.66 -17.61 -15.18
C HIS A 527 -10.90 -17.04 -13.77
N LYS A 528 -11.72 -15.99 -13.65
CA LYS A 528 -12.13 -15.44 -12.35
C LYS A 528 -12.86 -16.48 -11.51
N HIS A 529 -13.79 -17.22 -12.10
CA HIS A 529 -14.53 -18.28 -11.41
C HIS A 529 -13.61 -19.42 -10.95
N GLU A 530 -12.76 -19.94 -11.84
CA GLU A 530 -11.79 -20.98 -11.50
C GLU A 530 -10.88 -20.58 -10.32
N ARG A 531 -10.38 -19.35 -10.33
CA ARG A 531 -9.54 -18.84 -9.24
C ARG A 531 -10.32 -18.60 -7.97
N PHE A 532 -11.58 -18.15 -8.08
CA PHE A 532 -12.47 -17.99 -6.93
C PHE A 532 -12.69 -19.33 -6.23
N GLU A 533 -13.07 -20.37 -6.97
CA GLU A 533 -13.31 -21.70 -6.41
C GLU A 533 -12.04 -22.29 -5.76
N ALA A 534 -10.89 -22.10 -6.38
CA ALA A 534 -9.62 -22.57 -5.81
C ALA A 534 -9.28 -21.87 -4.49
N ILE A 535 -9.48 -20.55 -4.39
CA ILE A 535 -9.23 -19.78 -3.16
C ILE A 535 -10.27 -20.14 -2.08
N HIS A 536 -11.54 -20.21 -2.45
CA HIS A 536 -12.64 -20.57 -1.55
C HIS A 536 -12.42 -21.96 -0.95
N THR A 537 -12.09 -22.98 -1.78
CA THR A 537 -11.80 -24.33 -1.31
C THR A 537 -10.60 -24.35 -0.35
N ALA A 538 -9.49 -23.70 -0.73
CA ALA A 538 -8.30 -23.65 0.10
C ALA A 538 -8.56 -22.99 1.47
N LEU A 539 -9.39 -21.93 1.51
CA LEU A 539 -9.79 -21.27 2.76
C LEU A 539 -10.72 -22.14 3.61
N SER A 540 -11.73 -22.73 2.98
CA SER A 540 -12.70 -23.59 3.65
C SER A 540 -12.01 -24.79 4.29
N ASP A 541 -11.09 -25.43 3.58
CA ASP A 541 -10.30 -26.56 4.08
C ASP A 541 -9.37 -26.13 5.22
N TRP A 542 -8.71 -24.98 5.09
CA TRP A 542 -7.77 -24.47 6.09
C TRP A 542 -8.44 -24.05 7.38
N LEU A 543 -9.54 -23.28 7.27
CA LEU A 543 -10.29 -22.75 8.42
C LEU A 543 -11.43 -23.67 8.86
N LYS A 544 -11.60 -24.84 8.22
CA LYS A 544 -12.67 -25.83 8.49
C LYS A 544 -14.09 -25.29 8.32
N LEU A 545 -14.25 -24.25 7.45
CA LEU A 545 -15.54 -23.62 7.20
C LEU A 545 -16.43 -24.50 6.32
N GLN A 546 -17.70 -24.63 6.70
CA GLN A 546 -18.71 -25.32 5.91
C GLN A 546 -19.45 -24.33 4.99
N PRO A 547 -20.12 -24.79 3.92
CA PRO A 547 -20.84 -23.88 3.01
C PRO A 547 -21.86 -22.96 3.70
N GLN A 548 -22.52 -23.42 4.76
CA GLN A 548 -23.49 -22.63 5.53
C GLN A 548 -22.88 -21.57 6.45
N ASP A 549 -21.57 -21.60 6.66
CA ASP A 549 -20.87 -20.63 7.51
C ASP A 549 -20.57 -19.33 6.76
N TRP A 550 -20.59 -19.38 5.44
CA TRP A 550 -20.38 -18.23 4.58
C TRP A 550 -21.66 -17.42 4.41
N LEU A 551 -21.63 -16.16 4.84
CA LEU A 551 -22.74 -15.22 4.77
C LEU A 551 -22.66 -14.33 3.53
N HIS A 552 -21.44 -14.07 3.05
CA HIS A 552 -21.15 -13.29 1.85
C HIS A 552 -19.81 -13.71 1.26
N MET A 553 -19.70 -13.67 -0.07
CA MET A 553 -18.45 -13.86 -0.78
C MET A 553 -18.44 -13.06 -2.09
N GLU A 554 -17.35 -12.38 -2.37
CA GLU A 554 -17.06 -11.79 -3.67
C GLU A 554 -15.55 -11.77 -3.92
N MET A 555 -15.11 -11.69 -5.19
CA MET A 555 -13.69 -11.64 -5.51
C MET A 555 -13.35 -10.44 -6.40
N ALA A 556 -12.35 -9.66 -5.96
CA ALA A 556 -11.67 -8.67 -6.79
C ALA A 556 -10.48 -9.29 -7.52
N THR A 557 -10.22 -8.77 -8.72
CA THR A 557 -9.10 -9.11 -9.59
C THR A 557 -8.35 -7.83 -9.97
N PRO A 558 -7.20 -7.90 -10.66
CA PRO A 558 -6.54 -6.70 -11.16
C PRO A 558 -7.45 -5.77 -11.98
N ARG A 559 -8.43 -6.28 -12.76
CA ARG A 559 -9.42 -5.41 -13.43
C ARG A 559 -10.29 -4.62 -12.43
N GLY A 560 -10.72 -5.25 -11.35
CA GLY A 560 -11.47 -4.59 -10.28
C GLY A 560 -10.64 -3.51 -9.60
N PHE A 561 -9.38 -3.81 -9.27
CA PHE A 561 -8.45 -2.83 -8.70
C PHE A 561 -8.15 -1.67 -9.64
N ALA A 562 -8.00 -1.91 -10.96
CA ALA A 562 -7.85 -0.85 -11.96
C ALA A 562 -9.06 0.10 -11.97
N GLY A 563 -10.27 -0.45 -11.89
CA GLY A 563 -11.51 0.33 -11.79
C GLY A 563 -11.61 1.16 -10.52
N TRP A 564 -11.23 0.56 -9.37
CA TRP A 564 -11.30 1.22 -8.06
C TRP A 564 -10.21 2.28 -7.87
N THR A 565 -8.95 1.94 -8.14
CA THR A 565 -7.80 2.81 -7.84
C THR A 565 -7.39 3.70 -8.99
N GLY A 566 -7.80 3.39 -10.22
CA GLY A 566 -7.29 4.03 -11.43
C GLY A 566 -5.82 3.72 -11.73
N ARG A 567 -5.19 2.78 -11.01
CA ARG A 567 -3.80 2.40 -11.20
C ARG A 567 -3.63 1.53 -12.46
N PRO A 568 -2.52 1.68 -13.19
CA PRO A 568 -2.29 0.92 -14.42
C PRO A 568 -2.43 -0.58 -14.17
N ARG A 569 -3.23 -1.25 -14.99
CA ARG A 569 -3.47 -2.69 -14.93
C ARG A 569 -3.91 -3.21 -13.54
N GLY A 570 -4.39 -2.33 -12.65
CA GLY A 570 -4.79 -2.72 -11.30
C GLY A 570 -3.66 -3.18 -10.41
N MET A 571 -2.47 -2.62 -10.61
CA MET A 571 -1.32 -2.91 -9.75
C MET A 571 -1.61 -2.60 -8.28
N VAL A 572 -1.12 -3.44 -7.39
CA VAL A 572 -1.16 -3.25 -5.94
C VAL A 572 0.26 -3.14 -5.40
N GLY A 573 0.45 -2.29 -4.37
CA GLY A 573 1.77 -1.95 -3.89
C GLY A 573 2.58 -1.14 -4.90
N GLY A 574 3.87 -0.96 -4.63
CA GLY A 574 4.80 -0.21 -5.45
C GLY A 574 5.65 -1.09 -6.37
N LEU A 575 6.81 -0.57 -6.71
CA LEU A 575 7.86 -1.35 -7.35
C LEU A 575 8.47 -2.31 -6.32
N GLY A 576 8.63 -3.57 -6.68
CA GLY A 576 9.30 -4.56 -5.84
C GLY A 576 10.66 -4.05 -5.34
N GLN A 577 10.94 -4.25 -4.06
CA GLN A 577 12.09 -3.66 -3.36
C GLN A 577 13.40 -4.41 -3.64
N HIS A 578 13.76 -4.48 -4.91
CA HIS A 578 14.96 -5.12 -5.39
C HIS A 578 16.20 -4.24 -5.14
N PRO A 579 17.40 -4.79 -4.85
CA PRO A 579 18.62 -4.01 -4.59
C PRO A 579 18.93 -2.94 -5.63
N SER A 580 18.69 -3.22 -6.92
CA SER A 580 18.93 -2.25 -8.01
C SER A 580 17.90 -1.10 -8.09
N ARG A 581 16.86 -1.13 -7.27
CA ARG A 581 15.77 -0.13 -7.28
C ARG A 581 15.49 0.46 -5.90
N PHE A 582 16.17 -0.02 -4.86
CA PHE A 582 15.97 0.44 -3.48
C PHE A 582 17.05 1.46 -3.07
N GLY A 583 16.71 2.33 -2.15
CA GLY A 583 17.62 3.32 -1.58
C GLY A 583 18.17 4.28 -2.64
N PRO A 584 19.49 4.45 -2.76
CA PRO A 584 20.11 5.40 -3.70
C PRO A 584 19.86 5.06 -5.17
N PHE A 585 19.50 3.81 -5.47
CA PHE A 585 19.21 3.33 -6.82
C PHE A 585 17.74 3.51 -7.23
N GLY A 586 16.87 3.89 -6.29
CA GLY A 586 15.45 4.11 -6.50
C GLY A 586 15.11 5.31 -7.38
N LEU A 587 13.81 5.49 -7.61
CA LEU A 587 13.30 6.71 -8.24
C LEU A 587 13.30 7.86 -7.22
N ALA A 588 13.69 9.04 -7.68
CA ALA A 588 13.69 10.25 -6.85
C ALA A 588 12.29 10.88 -6.81
N GLY A 589 11.93 11.48 -5.68
CA GLY A 589 10.73 12.32 -5.56
C GLY A 589 10.81 13.56 -6.47
N ARG A 590 12.00 14.13 -6.62
CA ARG A 590 12.25 15.21 -7.58
C ARG A 590 12.40 14.64 -8.99
N THR A 591 11.52 15.05 -9.92
CA THR A 591 11.62 14.66 -11.33
C THR A 591 12.63 15.54 -12.09
N PRO A 592 13.04 15.16 -13.30
CA PRO A 592 13.80 16.05 -14.19
C PRO A 592 13.00 17.26 -14.71
N LEU A 593 11.68 17.23 -14.57
CA LEU A 593 10.82 18.34 -14.96
C LEU A 593 10.67 19.33 -13.79
N PRO A 594 10.89 20.62 -14.03
CA PRO A 594 10.77 21.62 -12.97
C PRO A 594 9.36 21.61 -12.34
N ARG A 595 9.30 21.75 -11.02
CA ARG A 595 8.04 21.88 -10.26
C ARG A 595 7.08 20.69 -10.42
N LEU A 596 7.59 19.51 -10.79
CA LEU A 596 6.88 18.23 -10.77
C LEU A 596 7.56 17.27 -9.82
N TRP A 597 6.81 16.81 -8.81
CA TRP A 597 7.27 15.99 -7.72
C TRP A 597 6.52 14.66 -7.71
N LEU A 598 7.20 13.60 -7.26
CA LEU A 598 6.60 12.27 -7.08
C LEU A 598 6.62 11.89 -5.61
N CYS A 599 5.56 11.23 -5.16
CA CYS A 599 5.51 10.51 -3.88
C CYS A 599 4.73 9.19 -4.07
N GLY A 600 4.70 8.36 -3.05
CA GLY A 600 3.95 7.11 -3.07
C GLY A 600 4.85 5.88 -2.97
N ASP A 601 4.25 4.72 -3.19
CA ASP A 601 4.82 3.40 -2.91
C ASP A 601 6.02 3.00 -3.80
N SER A 602 6.15 3.63 -4.96
CA SER A 602 7.28 3.39 -5.88
C SER A 602 8.43 4.39 -5.68
N ILE A 603 8.33 5.29 -4.70
CA ILE A 603 9.32 6.30 -4.34
C ILE A 603 9.82 5.99 -2.93
N HIS A 604 11.15 6.15 -2.71
CA HIS A 604 11.74 5.87 -1.39
C HIS A 604 10.96 6.53 -0.22
N PRO A 605 10.71 5.83 0.89
CA PRO A 605 11.27 4.53 1.31
C PRO A 605 10.59 3.30 0.70
N GLY A 606 9.45 3.40 0.06
CA GLY A 606 8.75 2.30 -0.56
C GLY A 606 7.29 2.17 -0.12
N GLU A 607 6.76 0.97 -0.23
CA GLU A 607 5.35 0.69 0.05
C GLU A 607 5.01 0.57 1.55
N GLY A 608 3.74 0.35 1.83
CA GLY A 608 3.15 0.41 3.17
C GLY A 608 2.68 1.82 3.52
N THR A 609 1.66 1.94 4.40
CA THR A 609 1.07 3.24 4.75
C THR A 609 2.10 4.21 5.34
N ALA A 610 2.97 3.71 6.21
CA ALA A 610 4.08 4.47 6.79
C ALA A 610 5.08 4.95 5.74
N GLY A 611 5.48 4.05 4.83
CA GLY A 611 6.44 4.34 3.76
C GLY A 611 5.94 5.41 2.79
N VAL A 612 4.69 5.30 2.33
CA VAL A 612 4.12 6.29 1.41
C VAL A 612 3.93 7.66 2.04
N SER A 613 3.64 7.73 3.35
CA SER A 613 3.56 8.98 4.10
C SER A 613 4.92 9.67 4.24
N LEU A 614 5.99 8.92 4.52
CA LEU A 614 7.36 9.45 4.52
C LEU A 614 7.81 9.89 3.13
N SER A 615 7.41 9.16 2.07
CA SER A 615 7.66 9.56 0.69
C SER A 615 7.00 10.91 0.37
N ALA A 616 5.76 11.12 0.83
CA ALA A 616 5.03 12.38 0.68
C ALA A 616 5.71 13.52 1.46
N LEU A 617 6.12 13.28 2.71
CA LEU A 617 6.87 14.25 3.50
C LEU A 617 8.15 14.70 2.78
N ASN A 618 8.92 13.77 2.23
CA ASN A 618 10.13 14.06 1.48
C ASN A 618 9.85 14.91 0.23
N ALA A 619 8.81 14.59 -0.53
CA ALA A 619 8.40 15.38 -1.69
C ALA A 619 7.98 16.81 -1.29
N CYS A 620 7.22 16.96 -0.20
CA CYS A 620 6.82 18.27 0.32
C CYS A 620 8.02 19.10 0.82
N ARG A 621 8.96 18.47 1.54
CA ARG A 621 10.21 19.14 1.97
C ARG A 621 11.02 19.64 0.78
N GLN A 622 11.17 18.83 -0.28
CA GLN A 622 11.85 19.22 -1.50
C GLN A 622 11.13 20.36 -2.24
N LEU A 623 9.80 20.33 -2.30
CA LEU A 623 8.98 21.37 -2.93
C LEU A 623 9.15 22.69 -2.16
N LEU A 624 8.99 22.68 -0.85
CA LEU A 624 9.09 23.86 0.00
C LEU A 624 10.51 24.44 0.00
N ALA A 625 11.54 23.60 0.05
CA ALA A 625 12.93 24.05 -0.09
C ALA A 625 13.19 24.73 -1.45
N ASN A 626 12.55 24.25 -2.53
CA ASN A 626 12.62 24.89 -3.84
C ASN A 626 11.95 26.28 -3.86
N ARG A 627 11.03 26.53 -2.92
CA ARG A 627 10.38 27.83 -2.67
C ARG A 627 11.08 28.68 -1.63
N GLY A 628 12.20 28.20 -1.06
CA GLY A 628 12.97 28.89 -0.04
C GLY A 628 12.38 28.80 1.38
N THR A 629 11.53 27.79 1.63
CA THR A 629 10.92 27.49 2.93
C THR A 629 11.37 26.10 3.40
N ASP A 630 11.54 25.91 4.70
CA ASP A 630 11.92 24.61 5.28
C ASP A 630 10.73 24.02 6.04
N LEU A 631 10.34 22.79 5.72
CA LEU A 631 9.32 22.03 6.43
C LEU A 631 9.97 21.18 7.51
N GLN A 632 9.59 21.40 8.75
CA GLN A 632 9.94 20.58 9.89
C GLN A 632 8.66 20.17 10.60
N LEU A 633 8.50 18.87 10.86
CA LEU A 633 7.38 18.40 11.66
C LEU A 633 7.52 18.97 13.08
N SER A 634 6.44 19.56 13.60
CA SER A 634 6.40 20.01 15.00
C SER A 634 6.60 18.79 15.91
N GLY A 635 7.58 18.87 16.81
CA GLY A 635 7.95 17.86 17.77
C GLY A 635 6.90 17.62 18.84
#